data_1ee5dd1f1e81230751fdce2e78ec8b75
#
_entry.id   1ee5dd1f1e81230751fdce2e78ec8b75
#
_cell.length_a   1.000
_cell.length_b   1.000
_cell.length_c   1.000
_cell.angle_alpha   90.00
_cell.angle_beta   90.00
_cell.angle_gamma   90.00
#
_symmetry.space_group_name_H-M   'P 1'
#
loop_
_entity.id
_entity.type
_entity.pdbx_description
1 polymer ?
#
loop_
_entity_poly.entity_id
_entity_poly.type
_entity_poly.pdbx_seq_one_letter_code
_entity_poly.pdbx_strand_id
1 'polypeptide(L)'
;FIEFGDVISLNGTAYGNYFWDSQDSLSCTYCLNPSISPVETSSYILYTIDQNGCENSDTVMVFLDGVLYIPNTFTPNSDGINDYFVIKGEEIKSFQLYIFNRWGQLIYTSEKLDQYWDGKHKGILVQNDTYIWKVTYKDAQNKIGKLIGHVNVLR
;
A
#
# COMPACT_ATOMS: atom_id res chain seq x y z
N PHE A 1 9.04 -5.50 8.95
CA PHE A 1 8.21 -4.66 8.05
C PHE A 1 9.08 -4.11 6.96
N ILE A 2 8.56 -4.03 5.75
CA ILE A 2 9.22 -3.47 4.58
C ILE A 2 8.25 -2.53 3.84
N GLU A 3 8.79 -1.62 3.03
CA GLU A 3 7.99 -0.76 2.17
C GLU A 3 7.73 -1.45 0.82
N PHE A 4 6.65 -1.05 0.15
CA PHE A 4 6.34 -1.55 -1.19
C PHE A 4 7.50 -1.24 -2.18
N GLY A 5 7.99 -2.29 -2.84
CA GLY A 5 9.11 -2.19 -3.77
C GLY A 5 10.48 -2.45 -3.16
N ASP A 6 10.56 -2.62 -1.84
CA ASP A 6 11.81 -3.05 -1.21
C ASP A 6 12.20 -4.46 -1.66
N VAL A 7 13.51 -4.66 -1.77
CA VAL A 7 14.10 -5.99 -1.96
C VAL A 7 14.86 -6.37 -0.70
N ILE A 8 14.45 -7.45 -0.06
CA ILE A 8 15.12 -7.98 1.13
C ILE A 8 15.60 -9.41 0.91
N SER A 9 16.60 -9.84 1.68
CA SER A 9 17.07 -11.22 1.67
C SER A 9 16.56 -11.96 2.90
N LEU A 10 15.97 -13.13 2.68
CA LEU A 10 15.70 -14.07 3.75
C LEU A 10 17.00 -14.74 4.17
N ASN A 11 17.16 -15.05 5.43
CA ASN A 11 18.33 -15.74 5.96
C ASN A 11 17.89 -17.10 6.55
N GLY A 12 18.10 -18.16 5.77
CA GLY A 12 17.82 -19.52 6.20
C GLY A 12 19.07 -20.20 6.75
N THR A 13 18.87 -21.13 7.69
CA THR A 13 19.87 -22.09 8.13
C THR A 13 19.30 -23.50 8.01
N ALA A 14 20.01 -24.38 7.33
CA ALA A 14 19.53 -25.75 7.12
C ALA A 14 20.70 -26.75 7.14
N TYR A 15 20.41 -27.96 7.60
CA TYR A 15 21.28 -29.12 7.50
C TYR A 15 20.60 -30.17 6.62
N GLY A 16 21.25 -30.67 5.59
CA GLY A 16 20.66 -31.62 4.64
C GLY A 16 20.04 -30.93 3.41
N ASN A 17 19.00 -31.54 2.87
CA ASN A 17 18.27 -30.97 1.75
C ASN A 17 17.29 -29.91 2.25
N TYR A 18 17.09 -28.87 1.48
CA TYR A 18 16.17 -27.79 1.83
C TYR A 18 15.57 -27.14 0.58
N PHE A 19 14.40 -26.52 0.76
CA PHE A 19 13.79 -25.66 -0.24
C PHE A 19 12.85 -24.66 0.43
N TRP A 20 12.66 -23.52 -0.21
CA TRP A 20 11.66 -22.53 0.16
C TRP A 20 10.37 -22.75 -0.60
N ASP A 21 9.26 -22.60 0.07
CA ASP A 21 7.91 -22.53 -0.51
C ASP A 21 7.26 -21.19 -0.15
N SER A 22 6.63 -20.56 -1.14
CA SER A 22 5.85 -19.34 -0.95
C SER A 22 4.86 -19.15 -2.09
N GLN A 23 3.84 -18.33 -1.85
CA GLN A 23 2.91 -17.88 -2.88
C GLN A 23 3.48 -16.74 -3.72
N ASP A 24 4.56 -16.11 -3.25
CA ASP A 24 5.24 -14.99 -3.88
C ASP A 24 6.57 -15.38 -4.55
N SER A 25 7.08 -14.45 -5.36
CA SER A 25 8.34 -14.63 -6.10
C SER A 25 9.54 -14.70 -5.17
N LEU A 26 10.32 -15.77 -5.31
CA LEU A 26 11.65 -15.96 -4.72
C LEU A 26 12.70 -15.85 -5.81
N SER A 27 13.84 -15.23 -5.53
CA SER A 27 14.97 -15.23 -6.47
C SER A 27 15.53 -16.64 -6.73
N CYS A 28 15.39 -17.55 -5.77
CA CYS A 28 15.72 -18.96 -5.89
C CYS A 28 15.01 -19.79 -4.81
N THR A 29 14.55 -20.97 -5.18
CA THR A 29 13.87 -21.92 -4.26
C THR A 29 14.84 -22.76 -3.45
N TYR A 30 16.01 -23.12 -4.02
CA TYR A 30 17.00 -24.02 -3.44
C TYR A 30 18.26 -23.30 -2.97
N CYS A 31 18.14 -22.08 -2.48
CA CYS A 31 19.25 -21.33 -1.85
C CYS A 31 18.85 -20.95 -0.42
N LEU A 32 19.83 -20.83 0.49
CA LEU A 32 19.55 -20.48 1.89
C LEU A 32 19.07 -19.04 2.07
N ASN A 33 19.53 -18.14 1.20
CA ASN A 33 19.28 -16.71 1.33
C ASN A 33 18.66 -16.14 0.03
N PRO A 34 17.40 -16.48 -0.30
CA PRO A 34 16.72 -15.89 -1.43
C PRO A 34 16.44 -14.41 -1.20
N SER A 35 16.46 -13.61 -2.26
CA SER A 35 15.89 -12.27 -2.25
C SER A 35 14.42 -12.33 -2.61
N ILE A 36 13.63 -11.47 -1.96
CA ILE A 36 12.19 -11.33 -2.15
C ILE A 36 11.82 -9.86 -2.33
N SER A 37 10.76 -9.61 -3.08
CA SER A 37 10.12 -8.29 -3.21
C SER A 37 8.60 -8.49 -3.22
N PRO A 38 7.99 -8.74 -2.05
CA PRO A 38 6.57 -9.02 -1.98
C PRO A 38 5.74 -7.78 -2.32
N VAL A 39 4.60 -8.00 -2.96
CA VAL A 39 3.62 -6.97 -3.31
C VAL A 39 2.47 -6.88 -2.30
N GLU A 40 2.36 -7.88 -1.43
CA GLU A 40 1.42 -7.96 -0.31
C GLU A 40 2.07 -8.65 0.89
N THR A 41 1.44 -8.59 2.05
CA THR A 41 1.90 -9.33 3.25
C THR A 41 1.91 -10.82 2.96
N SER A 42 3.07 -11.44 3.00
CA SER A 42 3.30 -12.81 2.52
C SER A 42 4.03 -13.69 3.52
N SER A 43 3.82 -15.01 3.41
CA SER A 43 4.54 -16.02 4.19
C SER A 43 5.50 -16.80 3.33
N TYR A 44 6.67 -17.08 3.88
CA TYR A 44 7.73 -17.88 3.27
C TYR A 44 8.09 -19.02 4.20
N ILE A 45 8.10 -20.24 3.69
CA ILE A 45 8.32 -21.45 4.48
C ILE A 45 9.62 -22.11 4.02
N LEU A 46 10.56 -22.29 4.91
CA LEU A 46 11.76 -23.08 4.68
C LEU A 46 11.50 -24.53 5.13
N TYR A 47 11.52 -25.45 4.20
CA TYR A 47 11.49 -26.88 4.49
C TYR A 47 12.91 -27.44 4.52
N THR A 48 13.18 -28.34 5.45
CA THR A 48 14.44 -29.04 5.58
C THR A 48 14.21 -30.53 5.74
N ILE A 49 15.09 -31.37 5.13
CA ILE A 49 15.05 -32.81 5.24
C ILE A 49 16.45 -33.27 5.65
N ASP A 50 16.58 -33.88 6.82
CA ASP A 50 17.84 -34.36 7.34
C ASP A 50 18.30 -35.67 6.64
N GLN A 51 19.49 -36.15 6.99
CA GLN A 51 20.06 -37.37 6.43
C GLN A 51 19.27 -38.65 6.79
N ASN A 52 18.43 -38.60 7.82
CA ASN A 52 17.56 -39.69 8.25
C ASN A 52 16.16 -39.61 7.60
N GLY A 53 15.92 -38.59 6.77
CA GLY A 53 14.63 -38.34 6.13
C GLY A 53 13.62 -37.62 7.03
N CYS A 54 14.04 -37.06 8.17
CA CYS A 54 13.16 -36.28 9.03
C CYS A 54 12.92 -34.90 8.41
N GLU A 55 11.65 -34.57 8.25
CA GLU A 55 11.21 -33.27 7.73
C GLU A 55 10.99 -32.27 8.87
N ASN A 56 11.40 -31.03 8.66
CA ASN A 56 11.13 -29.90 9.53
C ASN A 56 10.85 -28.67 8.70
N SER A 57 10.11 -27.70 9.25
CA SER A 57 9.82 -26.44 8.56
C SER A 57 9.82 -25.27 9.54
N ASP A 58 10.18 -24.10 9.01
CA ASP A 58 10.09 -22.84 9.72
C ASP A 58 9.43 -21.79 8.80
N THR A 59 8.62 -20.90 9.38
CA THR A 59 7.83 -19.93 8.62
C THR A 59 8.21 -18.50 9.02
N VAL A 60 8.53 -17.68 8.04
CA VAL A 60 8.70 -16.23 8.23
C VAL A 60 7.55 -15.47 7.58
N MET A 61 6.94 -14.55 8.33
CA MET A 61 5.94 -13.60 7.82
C MET A 61 6.62 -12.28 7.49
N VAL A 62 6.47 -11.82 6.26
CA VAL A 62 6.92 -10.51 5.81
C VAL A 62 5.70 -9.61 5.67
N PHE A 63 5.67 -8.55 6.48
CA PHE A 63 4.58 -7.60 6.51
C PHE A 63 4.96 -6.37 5.69
N LEU A 64 4.09 -5.99 4.75
CA LEU A 64 4.17 -4.69 4.08
C LEU A 64 3.57 -3.61 4.97
N ASP A 65 4.27 -2.47 5.06
CA ASP A 65 3.67 -1.25 5.60
C ASP A 65 2.57 -0.77 4.64
N GLY A 66 1.46 -0.32 5.18
CA GLY A 66 0.35 0.19 4.37
C GLY A 66 0.79 1.38 3.52
N VAL A 67 0.57 1.29 2.22
CA VAL A 67 0.97 2.31 1.25
C VAL A 67 -0.25 3.02 0.70
N LEU A 68 -0.17 4.36 0.62
CA LEU A 68 -1.18 5.20 -0.02
C LEU A 68 -0.59 5.89 -1.25
N TYR A 69 -1.23 5.71 -2.39
CA TYR A 69 -0.94 6.42 -3.63
C TYR A 69 -1.90 7.58 -3.79
N ILE A 70 -1.38 8.79 -3.61
CA ILE A 70 -2.18 10.03 -3.62
C ILE A 70 -1.75 10.88 -4.80
N PRO A 71 -2.61 11.10 -5.81
CA PRO A 71 -2.28 11.93 -6.95
C PRO A 71 -2.17 13.41 -6.54
N ASN A 72 -1.45 14.19 -7.29
CA ASN A 72 -1.27 15.63 -7.07
C ASN A 72 -2.11 16.52 -8.02
N THR A 73 -2.84 15.92 -8.95
CA THR A 73 -3.63 16.63 -9.95
C THR A 73 -4.74 15.72 -10.48
N PHE A 74 -5.90 16.31 -10.78
CA PHE A 74 -6.97 15.64 -11.52
C PHE A 74 -7.77 16.68 -12.33
N THR A 75 -8.58 16.20 -13.30
CA THR A 75 -9.24 17.02 -14.30
C THR A 75 -10.73 16.69 -14.38
N PRO A 76 -11.59 17.23 -13.50
CA PRO A 76 -13.03 16.93 -13.48
C PRO A 76 -13.78 17.63 -14.62
N ASN A 77 -13.53 17.21 -15.88
CA ASN A 77 -14.12 17.76 -17.10
C ASN A 77 -15.12 16.81 -17.77
N SER A 78 -15.34 15.62 -17.19
CA SER A 78 -16.26 14.58 -17.67
C SER A 78 -15.87 13.93 -19.01
N ASP A 79 -14.56 13.87 -19.30
CA ASP A 79 -14.04 13.16 -20.48
C ASP A 79 -13.75 11.66 -20.21
N GLY A 80 -13.90 11.20 -18.97
CA GLY A 80 -13.64 9.84 -18.52
C GLY A 80 -12.20 9.59 -18.08
N ILE A 81 -11.33 10.60 -18.13
CA ILE A 81 -9.92 10.48 -17.77
C ILE A 81 -9.59 11.43 -16.61
N ASN A 82 -9.14 10.88 -15.50
CA ASN A 82 -8.77 11.65 -14.29
C ASN A 82 -9.88 12.58 -13.76
N ASP A 83 -11.14 12.26 -13.98
CA ASP A 83 -12.29 13.03 -13.53
C ASP A 83 -12.48 13.05 -12.01
N TYR A 84 -11.78 12.16 -11.32
CA TYR A 84 -11.91 11.99 -9.87
C TYR A 84 -10.55 12.04 -9.18
N PHE A 85 -10.52 12.65 -8.01
CA PHE A 85 -9.39 12.51 -7.09
C PHE A 85 -9.50 11.17 -6.38
N VAL A 86 -8.71 10.20 -6.84
CA VAL A 86 -8.72 8.81 -6.37
C VAL A 86 -7.47 8.55 -5.56
N ILE A 87 -7.64 8.21 -4.29
CA ILE A 87 -6.57 7.70 -3.45
C ILE A 87 -6.66 6.17 -3.48
N LYS A 88 -5.56 5.51 -3.84
CA LYS A 88 -5.44 4.06 -3.76
C LYS A 88 -4.63 3.70 -2.52
N GLY A 89 -4.96 2.58 -1.89
CA GLY A 89 -4.23 2.11 -0.72
C GLY A 89 -4.25 0.59 -0.65
N GLU A 90 -3.13 0.05 -0.21
CA GLU A 90 -2.95 -1.37 0.05
C GLU A 90 -2.68 -1.57 1.54
N GLU A 91 -3.14 -2.68 2.10
CA GLU A 91 -2.99 -3.01 3.53
C GLU A 91 -3.56 -1.92 4.48
N ILE A 92 -4.64 -1.24 4.07
CA ILE A 92 -5.28 -0.15 4.85
C ILE A 92 -6.57 -0.66 5.52
N LYS A 93 -6.58 -0.68 6.86
CA LYS A 93 -7.76 -1.07 7.68
C LYS A 93 -8.76 0.06 7.88
N SER A 94 -8.29 1.28 8.05
CA SER A 94 -9.15 2.45 8.19
C SER A 94 -8.52 3.66 7.51
N PHE A 95 -9.38 4.51 6.98
CA PHE A 95 -8.98 5.65 6.18
C PHE A 95 -9.90 6.83 6.48
N GLN A 96 -9.34 8.03 6.52
CA GLN A 96 -10.08 9.26 6.65
C GLN A 96 -9.40 10.37 5.86
N LEU A 97 -10.14 10.95 4.91
CA LEU A 97 -9.71 12.04 4.03
C LEU A 97 -10.48 13.31 4.36
N TYR A 98 -9.77 14.41 4.41
CA TYR A 98 -10.32 15.77 4.45
C TYR A 98 -9.69 16.60 3.33
N ILE A 99 -10.50 17.36 2.60
CA ILE A 99 -10.01 18.30 1.58
C ILE A 99 -10.47 19.71 1.92
N PHE A 100 -9.55 20.65 1.87
CA PHE A 100 -9.76 22.05 2.23
C PHE A 100 -9.43 22.96 1.04
N ASN A 101 -10.15 24.06 0.93
CA ASN A 101 -9.76 25.13 0.02
C ASN A 101 -8.62 25.98 0.62
N ARG A 102 -8.11 26.96 -0.16
CA ARG A 102 -7.03 27.86 0.27
C ARG A 102 -7.32 28.71 1.52
N TRP A 103 -8.61 28.86 1.88
CA TRP A 103 -9.03 29.57 3.09
C TRP A 103 -9.19 28.64 4.31
N GLY A 104 -8.87 27.35 4.18
CA GLY A 104 -9.01 26.37 5.24
C GLY A 104 -10.44 25.86 5.45
N GLN A 105 -11.37 26.18 4.56
CA GLN A 105 -12.72 25.65 4.62
C GLN A 105 -12.72 24.18 4.15
N LEU A 106 -13.32 23.29 4.95
CA LEU A 106 -13.54 21.90 4.58
C LEU A 106 -14.57 21.82 3.45
N ILE A 107 -14.19 21.20 2.33
CA ILE A 107 -15.03 21.07 1.14
C ILE A 107 -15.40 19.63 0.80
N TYR A 108 -14.62 18.66 1.25
CA TYR A 108 -14.91 17.24 1.05
C TYR A 108 -14.33 16.41 2.21
N THR A 109 -14.99 15.30 2.50
CA THR A 109 -14.50 14.27 3.44
C THR A 109 -14.92 12.89 2.97
N SER A 110 -14.08 11.88 3.26
CA SER A 110 -14.39 10.47 3.03
C SER A 110 -13.76 9.61 4.13
N GLU A 111 -14.44 8.53 4.48
CA GLU A 111 -13.94 7.50 5.42
C GLU A 111 -13.61 6.20 4.70
N LYS A 112 -13.70 6.18 3.35
CA LYS A 112 -13.48 5.00 2.53
C LYS A 112 -12.59 5.32 1.35
N LEU A 113 -11.70 4.39 1.00
CA LEU A 113 -10.80 4.50 -0.16
C LEU A 113 -11.54 4.45 -1.49
N ASP A 114 -12.72 3.81 -1.55
CA ASP A 114 -13.57 3.70 -2.74
C ASP A 114 -14.52 4.88 -2.95
N GLN A 115 -14.44 5.89 -2.11
CA GLN A 115 -15.17 7.16 -2.26
C GLN A 115 -14.24 8.24 -2.81
N TYR A 116 -14.52 8.70 -4.01
CA TYR A 116 -13.69 9.65 -4.75
C TYR A 116 -14.28 11.05 -4.73
N TRP A 117 -13.43 12.05 -4.74
CA TRP A 117 -13.88 13.43 -4.89
C TRP A 117 -13.97 13.79 -6.37
N ASP A 118 -15.15 14.25 -6.81
CA ASP A 118 -15.47 14.64 -8.18
C ASP A 118 -15.21 16.13 -8.48
N GLY A 119 -14.45 16.81 -7.62
CA GLY A 119 -14.18 18.24 -7.77
C GLY A 119 -15.38 19.14 -7.45
N LYS A 120 -16.42 18.61 -6.75
CA LYS A 120 -17.58 19.44 -6.35
C LYS A 120 -17.60 19.70 -4.86
N HIS A 121 -18.12 20.87 -4.52
CA HIS A 121 -18.55 21.24 -3.18
C HIS A 121 -20.02 21.65 -3.21
N LYS A 122 -20.88 20.95 -2.45
CA LYS A 122 -22.35 21.16 -2.44
C LYS A 122 -22.99 21.09 -3.84
N GLY A 123 -22.50 20.16 -4.68
CA GLY A 123 -23.01 19.93 -6.05
C GLY A 123 -22.49 20.91 -7.12
N ILE A 124 -21.66 21.88 -6.75
CA ILE A 124 -21.08 22.87 -7.68
C ILE A 124 -19.58 22.55 -7.85
N LEU A 125 -19.13 22.51 -9.11
CA LEU A 125 -17.71 22.35 -9.42
C LEU A 125 -16.89 23.47 -8.79
N VAL A 126 -15.81 23.10 -8.12
CA VAL A 126 -14.89 24.04 -7.50
C VAL A 126 -14.04 24.76 -8.59
N GLN A 127 -13.41 25.86 -8.24
CA GLN A 127 -12.52 26.60 -9.16
C GLN A 127 -11.24 25.82 -9.46
N ASN A 128 -10.60 26.11 -10.60
CA ASN A 128 -9.25 25.67 -10.87
C ASN A 128 -8.31 26.29 -9.83
N ASP A 129 -7.80 25.48 -8.95
CA ASP A 129 -7.00 25.91 -7.81
C ASP A 129 -6.26 24.73 -7.18
N THR A 130 -5.43 25.04 -6.20
CA THR A 130 -4.77 24.05 -5.35
C THR A 130 -5.57 23.86 -4.05
N TYR A 131 -5.88 22.62 -3.74
CA TYR A 131 -6.61 22.19 -2.56
C TYR A 131 -5.68 21.41 -1.64
N ILE A 132 -5.82 21.61 -0.34
CA ILE A 132 -5.03 20.89 0.66
C ILE A 132 -5.80 19.68 1.12
N TRP A 133 -5.16 18.51 1.12
CA TRP A 133 -5.75 17.32 1.70
C TRP A 133 -5.00 16.88 2.95
N LYS A 134 -5.74 16.26 3.87
CA LYS A 134 -5.22 15.54 5.04
C LYS A 134 -5.78 14.14 5.03
N VAL A 135 -4.90 13.16 5.20
CA VAL A 135 -5.25 11.75 5.34
C VAL A 135 -4.77 11.24 6.69
N THR A 136 -5.64 10.51 7.38
CA THR A 136 -5.27 9.68 8.52
C THR A 136 -5.68 8.25 8.20
N TYR A 137 -4.80 7.29 8.42
CA TYR A 137 -5.08 5.89 8.14
C TYR A 137 -4.50 4.99 9.22
N LYS A 138 -5.00 3.76 9.28
CA LYS A 138 -4.36 2.63 9.98
C LYS A 138 -4.07 1.54 8.96
N ASP A 139 -2.86 1.03 8.99
CA ASP A 139 -2.47 -0.13 8.19
C ASP A 139 -2.97 -1.45 8.80
N ALA A 140 -2.63 -2.56 8.14
CA ALA A 140 -2.99 -3.91 8.59
C ALA A 140 -2.45 -4.24 9.99
N GLN A 141 -1.37 -3.59 10.43
CA GLN A 141 -0.72 -3.77 11.72
C GLN A 141 -1.23 -2.80 12.80
N ASN A 142 -2.25 -1.97 12.49
CA ASN A 142 -2.80 -0.90 13.33
C ASN A 142 -1.85 0.29 13.58
N LYS A 143 -0.78 0.43 12.80
CA LYS A 143 0.09 1.61 12.81
C LYS A 143 -0.69 2.80 12.23
N ILE A 144 -0.66 3.93 12.90
CA ILE A 144 -1.36 5.13 12.46
C ILE A 144 -0.43 5.99 11.62
N GLY A 145 -0.84 6.23 10.36
CA GLY A 145 -0.19 7.19 9.48
C GLY A 145 -1.01 8.47 9.34
N LYS A 146 -0.31 9.60 9.18
CA LYS A 146 -0.90 10.91 8.89
C LYS A 146 -0.13 11.56 7.77
N LEU A 147 -0.81 11.92 6.70
CA LEU A 147 -0.24 12.57 5.54
C LEU A 147 -0.96 13.88 5.26
N ILE A 148 -0.22 14.86 4.79
CA ILE A 148 -0.75 16.16 4.35
C ILE A 148 -0.08 16.49 3.03
N GLY A 149 -0.87 16.96 2.08
CA GLY A 149 -0.38 17.36 0.77
C GLY A 149 -1.39 18.25 0.06
N HIS A 150 -1.20 18.37 -1.24
CA HIS A 150 -2.06 19.19 -2.09
C HIS A 150 -2.49 18.43 -3.33
N VAL A 151 -3.60 18.88 -3.93
CA VAL A 151 -4.09 18.43 -5.22
C VAL A 151 -4.51 19.64 -6.05
N ASN A 152 -4.12 19.65 -7.30
CA ASN A 152 -4.51 20.67 -8.26
C ASN A 152 -5.76 20.23 -9.04
N VAL A 153 -6.77 21.08 -9.07
CA VAL A 153 -7.93 20.92 -9.94
C VAL A 153 -7.69 21.72 -11.20
N LEU A 154 -7.66 21.05 -12.35
CA LEU A 154 -7.49 21.64 -13.66
C LEU A 154 -8.70 21.28 -14.56
N ARG A 155 -9.03 22.17 -15.52
CA ARG A 155 -10.09 21.96 -16.52
C ARG A 155 -9.66 22.50 -17.86
#